data_748bd31ac4f2c2358c86b4d9f18fc2ea
#
_entry.id   748bd31ac4f2c2358c86b4d9f18fc2ea
#
_cell.length_a   1.000
_cell.length_b   1.000
_cell.length_c   1.000
_cell.angle_alpha   90.00
_cell.angle_beta   90.00
_cell.angle_gamma   90.00
#
_symmetry.space_group_name_H-M   'P 1'
#
loop_
_entity.id
_entity.type
_entity.pdbx_description
1 polymer ?
#
loop_
_entity_poly.entity_id
_entity_poly.type
_entity_poly.pdbx_seq_one_letter_code
_entity_poly.pdbx_strand_id
1 'polypeptide(L)'
;MTSNVRGTLLKAVLAITFLCVNEVLPSAVAQSTFHVNKSLYSERANAAADIEAAEKIARHDHKRIILDFGGNWCGDCQVLDFYYHQAPNAELLAKYYIVVHVDIGQINHNLSIANKYHVPVSKGVPALAVLDVNGKLLYSERQKEFEHTSLEAITAFLKRWRA
;
A
#
# COMPACT_ATOMS: atom_id res chain seq x y z
N MET A 1 -12.84 67.84 -67.55
CA MET A 1 -13.60 68.17 -66.32
C MET A 1 -13.57 66.92 -65.43
N THR A 2 -12.98 67.11 -64.43
CA THR A 2 -12.64 66.31 -63.25
C THR A 2 -13.80 65.68 -62.54
N SER A 3 -13.76 64.46 -62.12
CA SER A 3 -14.25 64.10 -60.76
C SER A 3 -13.65 62.79 -60.29
N ASN A 4 -12.90 62.90 -59.18
CA ASN A 4 -12.37 61.84 -58.31
C ASN A 4 -13.48 61.04 -57.67
N VAL A 5 -13.35 59.69 -57.66
CA VAL A 5 -14.07 58.88 -56.70
C VAL A 5 -13.04 58.06 -55.92
N ARG A 6 -12.88 58.44 -54.65
CA ARG A 6 -12.03 57.74 -53.67
C ARG A 6 -12.74 56.47 -53.24
N GLY A 7 -12.20 55.31 -53.57
CA GLY A 7 -12.65 54.04 -53.07
C GLY A 7 -12.01 53.78 -51.71
N THR A 8 -12.83 53.71 -50.66
CA THR A 8 -12.43 53.36 -49.29
C THR A 8 -12.29 51.83 -49.17
N LEU A 9 -11.06 51.32 -49.04
CA LEU A 9 -10.84 49.89 -48.72
C LEU A 9 -11.18 49.64 -47.25
N LEU A 10 -12.26 48.90 -47.02
CA LEU A 10 -12.64 48.38 -45.72
C LEU A 10 -11.81 47.14 -45.45
N LYS A 11 -10.79 47.23 -44.59
CA LYS A 11 -10.02 46.07 -44.07
C LYS A 11 -10.83 45.37 -43.01
N ALA A 12 -11.43 44.23 -43.36
CA ALA A 12 -12.01 43.32 -42.40
C ALA A 12 -10.89 42.55 -41.69
N VAL A 13 -10.65 42.88 -40.41
CA VAL A 13 -9.77 42.11 -39.53
C VAL A 13 -10.57 40.96 -38.97
N LEU A 14 -10.28 39.74 -39.47
CA LEU A 14 -10.86 38.51 -38.96
C LEU A 14 -10.08 38.13 -37.69
N ALA A 15 -10.61 38.42 -36.50
CA ALA A 15 -10.07 37.96 -35.23
C ALA A 15 -10.45 36.49 -35.05
N ILE A 16 -9.49 35.60 -35.29
CA ILE A 16 -9.60 34.19 -34.96
C ILE A 16 -9.31 34.04 -33.47
N THR A 17 -10.37 33.94 -32.65
CA THR A 17 -10.27 33.56 -31.23
C THR A 17 -9.98 32.07 -31.14
N PHE A 18 -8.73 31.75 -30.83
CA PHE A 18 -8.29 30.39 -30.54
C PHE A 18 -8.83 30.02 -29.15
N LEU A 19 -9.96 29.29 -29.11
CA LEU A 19 -10.50 28.71 -27.89
C LEU A 19 -9.57 27.53 -27.51
N CYS A 20 -8.65 27.73 -26.55
CA CYS A 20 -7.94 26.64 -25.93
C CYS A 20 -8.92 25.80 -25.10
N VAL A 21 -9.49 24.79 -25.70
CA VAL A 21 -10.20 23.73 -24.97
C VAL A 21 -9.12 22.91 -24.26
N ASN A 22 -8.95 23.14 -22.96
CA ASN A 22 -8.18 22.24 -22.10
C ASN A 22 -8.98 20.92 -21.98
N GLU A 23 -8.71 19.97 -22.83
CA GLU A 23 -9.19 18.61 -22.67
C GLU A 23 -8.48 18.00 -21.46
N VAL A 24 -9.16 17.98 -20.32
CA VAL A 24 -8.74 17.18 -19.16
C VAL A 24 -8.96 15.72 -19.55
N LEU A 25 -7.91 15.08 -20.05
CA LEU A 25 -7.93 13.65 -20.27
C LEU A 25 -8.17 12.95 -18.91
N PRO A 26 -9.17 12.08 -18.80
CA PRO A 26 -9.34 11.30 -17.58
C PRO A 26 -8.08 10.42 -17.41
N SER A 27 -7.37 10.62 -16.30
CA SER A 27 -6.30 9.71 -15.92
C SER A 27 -6.88 8.32 -15.79
N ALA A 28 -6.52 7.44 -16.71
CA ALA A 28 -6.88 6.03 -16.61
C ALA A 28 -6.24 5.48 -15.33
N VAL A 29 -7.05 5.26 -14.31
CA VAL A 29 -6.62 4.53 -13.10
C VAL A 29 -6.34 3.11 -13.57
N ALA A 30 -5.07 2.75 -13.65
CA ALA A 30 -4.67 1.38 -13.95
C ALA A 30 -5.23 0.47 -12.86
N GLN A 31 -6.21 -0.36 -13.21
CA GLN A 31 -6.74 -1.37 -12.30
C GLN A 31 -5.68 -2.46 -12.17
N SER A 32 -5.09 -2.59 -11.00
CA SER A 32 -4.17 -3.69 -10.72
C SER A 32 -4.93 -5.00 -10.67
N THR A 33 -4.47 -5.97 -11.44
CA THR A 33 -5.02 -7.34 -11.46
C THR A 33 -4.49 -8.12 -10.26
N PHE A 34 -5.37 -8.87 -9.59
CA PHE A 34 -4.95 -9.78 -8.54
C PHE A 34 -4.11 -10.93 -9.10
N HIS A 35 -2.92 -11.12 -8.56
CA HIS A 35 -2.04 -12.24 -8.87
C HIS A 35 -1.55 -12.90 -7.59
N VAL A 36 -1.59 -14.23 -7.55
CA VAL A 36 -1.04 -15.01 -6.43
C VAL A 36 0.47 -14.96 -6.45
N ASN A 37 1.07 -14.46 -5.37
CA ASN A 37 2.51 -14.47 -5.16
C ASN A 37 2.93 -15.73 -4.38
N LYS A 38 3.41 -16.74 -5.08
CA LYS A 38 3.84 -18.03 -4.49
C LYS A 38 5.10 -17.92 -3.61
N SER A 39 5.73 -16.76 -3.55
CA SER A 39 6.95 -16.49 -2.78
C SER A 39 6.77 -15.30 -1.83
N LEU A 40 5.52 -14.97 -1.47
CA LEU A 40 5.20 -13.88 -0.56
C LEU A 40 5.87 -14.08 0.80
N TYR A 41 5.77 -15.29 1.33
CA TYR A 41 6.44 -15.70 2.57
C TYR A 41 7.65 -16.58 2.23
N SER A 42 8.85 -16.09 2.51
CA SER A 42 10.06 -16.85 2.23
C SER A 42 10.28 -17.95 3.28
N GLU A 43 10.11 -19.20 2.89
CA GLU A 43 10.34 -20.37 3.76
C GLU A 43 11.79 -20.50 4.25
N ARG A 44 12.73 -19.81 3.58
CA ARG A 44 14.18 -19.83 3.92
C ARG A 44 14.64 -18.58 4.67
N ALA A 45 13.77 -17.60 4.87
CA ALA A 45 14.11 -16.39 5.58
C ALA A 45 14.38 -16.64 7.07
N ASN A 46 15.30 -15.90 7.64
CA ASN A 46 15.47 -15.83 9.07
C ASN A 46 14.62 -14.68 9.62
N ALA A 47 13.38 -15.01 9.98
CA ALA A 47 12.42 -13.99 10.42
C ALA A 47 12.93 -13.17 11.62
N ALA A 48 13.71 -13.76 12.52
CA ALA A 48 14.28 -13.01 13.66
C ALA A 48 15.31 -11.97 13.17
N ALA A 49 16.17 -12.34 12.22
CA ALA A 49 17.14 -11.42 11.63
C ALA A 49 16.46 -10.34 10.78
N ASP A 50 15.40 -10.69 10.06
CA ASP A 50 14.63 -9.74 9.26
C ASP A 50 13.91 -8.70 10.14
N ILE A 51 13.37 -9.13 11.28
CA ILE A 51 12.77 -8.21 12.28
C ILE A 51 13.85 -7.28 12.86
N GLU A 52 15.02 -7.81 13.20
CA GLU A 52 16.13 -6.99 13.70
C GLU A 52 16.62 -5.98 12.67
N ALA A 53 16.70 -6.37 11.40
CA ALA A 53 17.02 -5.46 10.30
C ALA A 53 15.94 -4.38 10.13
N ALA A 54 14.65 -4.77 10.18
CA ALA A 54 13.53 -3.84 10.12
C ALA A 54 13.56 -2.84 11.27
N GLU A 55 13.91 -3.25 12.50
CA GLU A 55 14.06 -2.35 13.64
C GLU A 55 15.17 -1.31 13.42
N LYS A 56 16.29 -1.68 12.80
CA LYS A 56 17.38 -0.73 12.48
C LYS A 56 16.91 0.34 11.49
N ILE A 57 16.18 -0.08 10.44
CA ILE A 57 15.63 0.83 9.43
C ILE A 57 14.52 1.70 10.06
N ALA A 58 13.63 1.09 10.87
CA ALA A 58 12.53 1.78 11.53
C ALA A 58 13.01 2.93 12.42
N ARG A 59 14.09 2.71 13.18
CA ARG A 59 14.71 3.77 14.00
C ARG A 59 15.28 4.92 13.15
N HIS A 60 15.90 4.60 12.03
CA HIS A 60 16.48 5.60 11.12
C HIS A 60 15.40 6.41 10.41
N ASP A 61 14.38 5.73 9.88
CA ASP A 61 13.34 6.33 9.04
C ASP A 61 12.11 6.82 9.81
N HIS A 62 12.09 6.63 11.13
CA HIS A 62 10.96 6.93 12.02
C HIS A 62 9.66 6.22 11.61
N LYS A 63 9.78 4.97 11.12
CA LYS A 63 8.66 4.12 10.69
C LYS A 63 8.27 3.12 11.75
N ARG A 64 7.03 2.63 11.69
CA ARG A 64 6.59 1.46 12.45
C ARG A 64 6.87 0.18 11.67
N ILE A 65 6.79 -0.96 12.35
CA ILE A 65 6.98 -2.27 11.73
C ILE A 65 5.65 -3.01 11.80
N ILE A 66 5.23 -3.58 10.68
CA ILE A 66 4.15 -4.56 10.64
C ILE A 66 4.80 -5.94 10.52
N LEU A 67 4.52 -6.82 11.49
CA LEU A 67 4.80 -8.23 11.35
C LEU A 67 3.56 -8.90 10.79
N ASP A 68 3.69 -9.47 9.60
CA ASP A 68 2.63 -10.14 8.86
C ASP A 68 2.90 -11.65 8.87
N PHE A 69 2.18 -12.36 9.73
CA PHE A 69 2.29 -13.81 9.89
C PHE A 69 1.34 -14.51 8.92
N GLY A 70 1.90 -15.38 8.10
CA GLY A 70 1.14 -16.11 7.10
C GLY A 70 1.93 -17.20 6.42
N GLY A 71 1.42 -17.66 5.28
CA GLY A 71 2.09 -18.66 4.44
C GLY A 71 1.60 -18.60 3.01
N ASN A 72 2.41 -19.12 2.08
CA ASN A 72 2.10 -19.06 0.64
C ASN A 72 0.81 -19.80 0.23
N TRP A 73 0.33 -20.71 1.06
CA TRP A 73 -0.92 -21.46 0.89
C TRP A 73 -2.17 -20.67 1.30
N CYS A 74 -2.01 -19.58 2.04
CA CYS A 74 -3.11 -18.82 2.64
C CYS A 74 -3.71 -17.85 1.62
N GLY A 75 -4.95 -18.08 1.21
CA GLY A 75 -5.65 -17.22 0.25
C GLY A 75 -5.87 -15.80 0.77
N ASP A 76 -6.33 -15.64 2.02
CA ASP A 76 -6.53 -14.32 2.63
C ASP A 76 -5.23 -13.54 2.80
N CYS A 77 -4.09 -14.23 2.99
CA CYS A 77 -2.77 -13.59 3.02
C CYS A 77 -2.41 -12.99 1.65
N GLN A 78 -2.76 -13.67 0.55
CA GLN A 78 -2.58 -13.15 -0.79
C GLN A 78 -3.48 -11.94 -1.08
N VAL A 79 -4.70 -11.96 -0.56
CA VAL A 79 -5.65 -10.83 -0.66
C VAL A 79 -5.16 -9.64 0.15
N LEU A 80 -4.62 -9.87 1.35
CA LEU A 80 -4.03 -8.82 2.18
C LEU A 80 -2.85 -8.16 1.46
N ASP A 81 -1.94 -8.94 0.91
CA ASP A 81 -0.80 -8.44 0.12
C ASP A 81 -1.28 -7.62 -1.11
N PHE A 82 -2.29 -8.11 -1.80
CA PHE A 82 -2.91 -7.36 -2.90
C PHE A 82 -3.44 -5.99 -2.42
N TYR A 83 -4.11 -5.92 -1.28
CA TYR A 83 -4.59 -4.66 -0.71
C TYR A 83 -3.47 -3.74 -0.23
N TYR A 84 -2.33 -4.29 0.19
CA TYR A 84 -1.15 -3.50 0.52
C TYR A 84 -0.61 -2.73 -0.69
N HIS A 85 -0.77 -3.27 -1.89
CA HIS A 85 -0.31 -2.65 -3.15
C HIS A 85 -1.36 -1.74 -3.81
N GLN A 86 -2.56 -1.61 -3.25
CA GLN A 86 -3.58 -0.69 -3.75
C GLN A 86 -3.46 0.70 -3.09
N ALA A 87 -3.80 1.77 -3.84
CA ALA A 87 -3.97 3.09 -3.24
C ALA A 87 -5.22 3.10 -2.31
N PRO A 88 -5.18 3.76 -1.16
CA PRO A 88 -4.07 4.56 -0.61
C PRO A 88 -3.08 3.74 0.25
N ASN A 89 -3.24 2.42 0.37
CA ASN A 89 -2.47 1.60 1.28
C ASN A 89 -0.97 1.55 0.92
N ALA A 90 -0.66 1.45 -0.38
CA ALA A 90 0.73 1.45 -0.85
C ALA A 90 1.48 2.71 -0.40
N GLU A 91 0.84 3.87 -0.47
CA GLU A 91 1.40 5.16 -0.03
C GLU A 91 1.56 5.22 1.48
N LEU A 92 0.57 4.72 2.24
CA LEU A 92 0.62 4.65 3.70
C LEU A 92 1.75 3.74 4.17
N LEU A 93 1.90 2.56 3.55
CA LEU A 93 2.96 1.62 3.86
C LEU A 93 4.33 2.21 3.53
N ALA A 94 4.52 2.74 2.32
CA ALA A 94 5.77 3.36 1.91
C ALA A 94 6.20 4.49 2.86
N LYS A 95 5.25 5.27 3.36
CA LYS A 95 5.53 6.43 4.22
C LYS A 95 5.76 6.07 5.68
N TYR A 96 4.98 5.15 6.24
CA TYR A 96 4.89 4.97 7.69
C TYR A 96 5.34 3.61 8.21
N TYR A 97 5.55 2.62 7.33
CA TYR A 97 5.76 1.25 7.77
C TYR A 97 6.92 0.55 7.08
N ILE A 98 7.41 -0.48 7.74
CA ILE A 98 8.21 -1.56 7.18
C ILE A 98 7.42 -2.84 7.42
N VAL A 99 7.13 -3.59 6.37
CA VAL A 99 6.43 -4.87 6.47
C VAL A 99 7.45 -6.00 6.49
N VAL A 100 7.32 -6.89 7.47
CA VAL A 100 8.10 -8.12 7.58
C VAL A 100 7.14 -9.30 7.48
N HIS A 101 7.22 -10.04 6.39
CA HIS A 101 6.47 -11.28 6.22
C HIS A 101 7.14 -12.40 7.00
N VAL A 102 6.40 -13.00 7.93
CA VAL A 102 6.88 -14.09 8.79
C VAL A 102 6.20 -15.39 8.35
N ASP A 103 6.94 -16.25 7.66
CA ASP A 103 6.44 -17.58 7.28
C ASP A 103 6.17 -18.44 8.51
N ILE A 104 4.95 -18.96 8.61
CA ILE A 104 4.57 -19.89 9.68
C ILE A 104 4.48 -21.35 9.22
N GLY A 105 4.96 -21.66 8.01
CA GLY A 105 4.82 -23.00 7.42
C GLY A 105 3.35 -23.45 7.41
N GLN A 106 3.09 -24.66 7.86
CA GLN A 106 1.74 -25.19 8.11
C GLN A 106 1.34 -24.99 9.59
N ILE A 107 1.53 -23.77 10.12
CA ILE A 107 1.37 -23.40 11.54
C ILE A 107 2.33 -24.20 12.42
N ASN A 108 3.54 -24.40 11.97
CA ASN A 108 4.59 -25.15 12.65
C ASN A 108 5.98 -24.50 12.57
N HIS A 109 6.07 -23.31 11.97
CA HIS A 109 7.31 -22.56 11.80
C HIS A 109 7.19 -21.19 12.47
N ASN A 110 8.30 -20.62 12.98
CA ASN A 110 8.37 -19.31 13.62
C ASN A 110 7.35 -19.06 14.76
N LEU A 111 6.83 -20.12 15.39
CA LEU A 111 5.82 -20.00 16.46
C LEU A 111 6.37 -19.29 17.71
N SER A 112 7.66 -19.37 17.97
CA SER A 112 8.30 -18.63 19.06
C SER A 112 8.25 -17.12 18.84
N ILE A 113 8.34 -16.67 17.57
CA ILE A 113 8.21 -15.25 17.21
C ILE A 113 6.76 -14.80 17.37
N ALA A 114 5.79 -15.60 16.88
CA ALA A 114 4.38 -15.31 17.08
C ALA A 114 4.04 -15.19 18.58
N ASN A 115 4.53 -16.11 19.41
CA ASN A 115 4.35 -16.09 20.85
C ASN A 115 5.00 -14.87 21.52
N LYS A 116 6.21 -14.46 21.09
CA LYS A 116 6.90 -13.26 21.58
C LYS A 116 6.05 -12.01 21.43
N TYR A 117 5.33 -11.90 20.30
CA TYR A 117 4.47 -10.75 20.00
C TYR A 117 2.99 -11.00 20.28
N HIS A 118 2.67 -12.10 21.00
CA HIS A 118 1.30 -12.48 21.41
C HIS A 118 0.33 -12.63 20.23
N VAL A 119 0.83 -13.03 19.05
CA VAL A 119 0.00 -13.23 17.85
C VAL A 119 -0.54 -14.66 17.82
N PRO A 120 -1.88 -14.85 17.85
CA PRO A 120 -2.49 -16.17 17.97
C PRO A 120 -2.63 -16.87 16.59
N VAL A 121 -1.53 -17.14 15.90
CA VAL A 121 -1.50 -17.75 14.55
C VAL A 121 -2.25 -19.08 14.47
N SER A 122 -2.41 -19.78 15.60
CA SER A 122 -3.22 -21.02 15.67
C SER A 122 -4.72 -20.79 15.45
N LYS A 123 -5.21 -19.56 15.58
CA LYS A 123 -6.60 -19.22 15.32
C LYS A 123 -6.89 -18.97 13.86
N GLY A 124 -5.89 -18.55 13.09
CA GLY A 124 -5.98 -18.27 11.66
C GLY A 124 -4.88 -17.29 11.22
N VAL A 125 -4.76 -17.15 9.89
CA VAL A 125 -3.86 -16.21 9.22
C VAL A 125 -4.57 -15.64 7.99
N PRO A 126 -4.21 -14.40 7.54
CA PRO A 126 -3.11 -13.57 8.02
C PRO A 126 -3.34 -13.07 9.44
N ALA A 127 -2.28 -12.93 10.22
CA ALA A 127 -2.34 -12.38 11.56
C ALA A 127 -1.23 -11.32 11.76
N LEU A 128 -1.61 -10.14 12.27
CA LEU A 128 -0.73 -8.98 12.28
C LEU A 128 -0.32 -8.55 13.69
N ALA A 129 0.91 -8.05 13.79
CA ALA A 129 1.34 -7.23 14.90
C ALA A 129 1.96 -5.91 14.39
N VAL A 130 1.84 -4.84 15.18
CA VAL A 130 2.49 -3.56 14.92
C VAL A 130 3.49 -3.25 16.04
N LEU A 131 4.70 -2.92 15.65
CA LEU A 131 5.75 -2.50 16.57
C LEU A 131 6.06 -0.99 16.36
N ASP A 132 6.52 -0.34 17.42
CA ASP A 132 7.10 1.00 17.30
C ASP A 132 8.52 0.96 16.70
N VAL A 133 9.15 2.12 16.55
CA VAL A 133 10.51 2.27 16.02
C VAL A 133 11.59 1.52 16.81
N ASN A 134 11.31 1.14 18.05
CA ASN A 134 12.25 0.42 18.94
C ASN A 134 11.89 -1.06 19.07
N GLY A 135 10.96 -1.58 18.27
CA GLY A 135 10.51 -2.96 18.34
C GLY A 135 9.53 -3.27 19.47
N LYS A 136 9.02 -2.24 20.18
CA LYS A 136 8.01 -2.45 21.23
C LYS A 136 6.65 -2.71 20.60
N LEU A 137 5.97 -3.74 21.09
CA LEU A 137 4.62 -4.10 20.64
C LEU A 137 3.61 -3.00 20.94
N LEU A 138 2.91 -2.53 19.92
CA LEU A 138 1.80 -1.56 20.00
C LEU A 138 0.44 -2.23 19.81
N TYR A 139 0.39 -3.20 18.92
CA TYR A 139 -0.82 -3.94 18.57
C TYR A 139 -0.47 -5.40 18.27
N SER A 140 -1.31 -6.29 18.70
CA SER A 140 -1.33 -7.69 18.29
C SER A 140 -2.76 -8.09 18.01
N GLU A 141 -2.97 -8.75 16.90
CA GLU A 141 -4.27 -9.34 16.57
C GLU A 141 -4.73 -10.31 17.65
N ARG A 142 -6.06 -10.35 17.87
CA ARG A 142 -6.64 -11.21 18.89
C ARG A 142 -7.54 -12.31 18.33
N GLN A 143 -8.25 -12.04 17.22
CA GLN A 143 -9.31 -12.92 16.72
C GLN A 143 -9.54 -12.75 15.23
N LYS A 144 -8.69 -13.32 14.34
CA LYS A 144 -8.98 -13.42 12.90
C LYS A 144 -9.49 -12.10 12.25
N GLU A 145 -8.94 -10.97 12.68
CA GLU A 145 -9.42 -9.64 12.28
C GLU A 145 -9.14 -9.35 10.80
N PHE A 146 -8.21 -10.11 10.19
CA PHE A 146 -7.79 -9.92 8.82
C PHE A 146 -8.22 -11.06 7.88
N GLU A 147 -8.91 -12.09 8.37
CA GLU A 147 -9.59 -13.06 7.50
C GLU A 147 -10.76 -12.36 6.78
N HIS A 148 -10.88 -12.58 5.48
CA HIS A 148 -11.91 -11.97 4.63
C HIS A 148 -12.00 -10.44 4.75
N THR A 149 -10.87 -9.78 5.01
CA THR A 149 -10.78 -8.33 5.19
C THR A 149 -11.09 -7.58 3.89
N SER A 150 -11.33 -6.26 3.98
CA SER A 150 -11.52 -5.39 2.82
C SER A 150 -10.41 -4.35 2.70
N LEU A 151 -10.30 -3.75 1.51
CA LEU A 151 -9.37 -2.65 1.26
C LEU A 151 -9.55 -1.51 2.27
N GLU A 152 -10.80 -1.15 2.56
CA GLU A 152 -11.17 -0.07 3.49
C GLU A 152 -10.77 -0.40 4.92
N ALA A 153 -10.97 -1.66 5.35
CA ALA A 153 -10.58 -2.12 6.68
C ALA A 153 -9.05 -2.03 6.86
N ILE A 154 -8.27 -2.45 5.86
CA ILE A 154 -6.81 -2.32 5.87
C ILE A 154 -6.40 -0.85 5.86
N THR A 155 -7.06 -0.01 5.06
CA THR A 155 -6.79 1.44 5.06
C THR A 155 -7.03 2.05 6.44
N ALA A 156 -8.12 1.69 7.10
CA ALA A 156 -8.45 2.17 8.44
C ALA A 156 -7.42 1.69 9.48
N PHE A 157 -7.00 0.44 9.39
CA PHE A 157 -5.95 -0.13 10.24
C PHE A 157 -4.62 0.63 10.08
N LEU A 158 -4.16 0.83 8.86
CA LEU A 158 -2.92 1.55 8.57
C LEU A 158 -2.99 3.01 9.06
N LYS A 159 -4.12 3.69 8.86
CA LYS A 159 -4.32 5.06 9.37
C LYS A 159 -4.30 5.13 10.89
N ARG A 160 -4.87 4.14 11.57
CA ARG A 160 -4.92 4.07 13.04
C ARG A 160 -3.54 3.89 13.66
N TRP A 161 -2.71 3.05 13.07
CA TRP A 161 -1.42 2.65 13.64
C TRP A 161 -0.21 3.34 13.00
N ARG A 162 -0.40 4.35 12.16
CA ARG A 162 0.72 5.13 11.60
C ARG A 162 1.42 5.96 12.68
N ALA A 163 2.71 6.24 12.45
CA ALA A 163 3.52 7.13 13.28
C ALA A 163 3.09 8.59 13.11
#